data_74b66a3f4a16791d5f51320cea0d7160
#
_entry.id   74b66a3f4a16791d5f51320cea0d7160
#
_cell.length_a   1.000
_cell.length_b   1.000
_cell.length_c   1.000
_cell.angle_alpha   90.00
_cell.angle_beta   90.00
_cell.angle_gamma   90.00
#
_symmetry.space_group_name_H-M   'P 1'
#
loop_
_entity.id
_entity.type
_entity.pdbx_description
1 polymer ?
#
loop_
_entity_poly.entity_id
_entity_poly.type
_entity_poly.pdbx_seq_one_letter_code
_entity_poly.pdbx_strand_id
1 'polypeptide(L)'
;MRRIIHTSLAGLLLVPSWALHAQAPADSTQTQQRIETISAALAATQKQLEQSQQQMSELRQQLQQLRQEMAANAATSAPPLASSTSAIPLEERVQTLEAAVKLHDQTKVESASKYPVRFGGLVLFNAYFNRGVPDNTDLPAVAAKQTTTSGNGSVGASLRQTILGIRGDGPRIAGARTFASVDFDFFSSVSYTYYGTSAGVVHMRTANIGFEWPTNSIELGLVAPLISPLSPTSYATVAEPSLASAGNLWTWAPQLRLAHRQQLAHGDHIGYELGLWDAPSAGYNPNQLFRNASPAELSGQPAYEARLSYGTGDDRGLQLGLGAYYSRQSYPGYQGYPVTEHIDAWAVTTDFRVPLSHRFELTGEGFRGRSIGGLGGGVYKDIIVGTDPITGAPANRALNAIGGWAQFKSRFTSSLEANASIGQDNGFAGDFRALTLSPTALPGQLRARNRMAVANVIYRPKTYLILSPEYRHIWTYSVNAPSNVLDVFTLSIGYQF
;
A
#
# COMPACT_ATOMS: atom_id res chain seq x y z
N MET A 1 -4.45 -61.72 29.11
CA MET A 1 -4.63 -62.86 28.16
C MET A 1 -4.79 -62.32 26.73
N ARG A 2 -3.99 -62.86 25.81
CA ARG A 2 -4.08 -62.78 24.32
C ARG A 2 -3.93 -61.37 23.68
N ARG A 3 -3.16 -61.18 22.72
CA ARG A 3 -1.98 -61.77 22.03
C ARG A 3 -1.53 -60.74 21.00
N ILE A 4 -0.27 -60.48 20.97
CA ILE A 4 0.51 -59.72 19.97
C ILE A 4 0.42 -60.45 18.63
N ILE A 5 0.24 -59.73 17.53
CA ILE A 5 0.66 -60.15 16.21
C ILE A 5 1.49 -59.03 15.55
N HIS A 6 2.78 -59.26 15.47
CA HIS A 6 3.71 -58.57 14.54
C HIS A 6 3.52 -59.13 13.16
N THR A 7 3.40 -58.29 12.16
CA THR A 7 3.74 -58.66 10.77
C THR A 7 4.66 -57.59 10.18
N SER A 8 5.92 -58.01 10.13
CA SER A 8 6.93 -57.35 9.32
C SER A 8 6.64 -57.65 7.85
N LEU A 9 6.65 -56.63 6.99
CA LEU A 9 6.72 -56.82 5.55
C LEU A 9 7.88 -55.99 5.02
N ALA A 10 8.95 -56.70 4.69
CA ALA A 10 10.08 -56.20 3.92
C ALA A 10 9.62 -56.03 2.46
N GLY A 11 9.64 -54.80 1.96
CA GLY A 11 9.35 -54.43 0.56
C GLY A 11 10.66 -54.09 -0.15
N LEU A 12 11.00 -54.90 -1.12
CA LEU A 12 12.14 -54.83 -2.04
C LEU A 12 12.26 -53.44 -2.70
N LEU A 13 13.46 -52.87 -2.63
CA LEU A 13 13.90 -51.76 -3.48
C LEU A 13 14.16 -52.29 -4.90
N LEU A 14 13.24 -52.08 -5.81
CA LEU A 14 13.51 -52.21 -7.27
C LEU A 14 14.05 -50.85 -7.76
N VAL A 15 15.35 -50.83 -8.05
CA VAL A 15 16.03 -49.77 -8.79
C VAL A 15 15.74 -49.99 -10.27
N PRO A 16 15.11 -49.07 -11.00
CA PRO A 16 15.07 -49.15 -12.45
C PRO A 16 16.43 -48.71 -13.01
N SER A 17 17.14 -49.65 -13.64
CA SER A 17 18.31 -49.41 -14.48
C SER A 17 17.94 -48.49 -15.64
N TRP A 18 18.45 -47.27 -15.61
CA TRP A 18 18.43 -46.36 -16.75
C TRP A 18 19.39 -46.88 -17.81
N ALA A 19 18.82 -47.41 -18.86
CA ALA A 19 19.56 -47.75 -20.08
C ALA A 19 20.12 -46.43 -20.66
N LEU A 20 21.43 -46.36 -20.81
CA LEU A 20 22.11 -45.39 -21.64
C LEU A 20 21.60 -45.56 -23.08
N HIS A 21 20.69 -44.68 -23.49
CA HIS A 21 20.41 -44.48 -24.90
C HIS A 21 21.51 -43.60 -25.47
N ALA A 22 22.33 -44.19 -26.32
CA ALA A 22 23.25 -43.44 -27.15
C ALA A 22 22.48 -42.35 -27.90
N GLN A 23 22.91 -41.10 -27.73
CA GLN A 23 22.39 -39.98 -28.51
C GLN A 23 22.64 -40.26 -30.01
N ALA A 24 21.55 -40.33 -30.76
CA ALA A 24 21.63 -40.28 -32.21
C ALA A 24 22.28 -38.95 -32.63
N PRO A 25 23.05 -38.92 -33.73
CA PRO A 25 23.70 -37.69 -34.18
C PRO A 25 22.66 -36.61 -34.41
N ALA A 26 22.85 -35.48 -33.75
CA ALA A 26 21.99 -34.32 -33.86
C ALA A 26 21.83 -33.97 -35.35
N ASP A 27 20.59 -33.90 -35.80
CA ASP A 27 20.21 -33.58 -37.17
C ASP A 27 20.81 -32.22 -37.54
N SER A 28 21.87 -32.22 -38.37
CA SER A 28 22.62 -31.05 -38.78
C SER A 28 21.71 -30.00 -39.47
N THR A 29 20.64 -30.48 -40.08
CA THR A 29 19.62 -29.64 -40.77
C THR A 29 18.82 -28.79 -39.78
N GLN A 30 18.47 -29.35 -38.61
CA GLN A 30 17.69 -28.59 -37.61
C GLN A 30 18.56 -27.57 -36.89
N THR A 31 19.83 -27.84 -36.70
CA THR A 31 20.82 -26.89 -36.15
C THR A 31 21.08 -25.76 -37.13
N GLN A 32 21.20 -26.08 -38.41
CA GLN A 32 21.40 -25.10 -39.49
C GLN A 32 20.19 -24.12 -39.59
N GLN A 33 18.95 -24.64 -39.57
CA GLN A 33 17.73 -23.81 -39.55
C GLN A 33 17.63 -22.91 -38.32
N ARG A 34 18.08 -23.38 -37.15
CA ARG A 34 18.11 -22.54 -35.93
C ARG A 34 19.15 -21.41 -36.05
N ILE A 35 20.30 -21.69 -36.63
CA ILE A 35 21.34 -20.68 -36.88
C ILE A 35 20.83 -19.62 -37.87
N GLU A 36 20.17 -20.02 -38.96
CA GLU A 36 19.56 -19.08 -39.90
C GLU A 36 18.47 -18.23 -39.29
N THR A 37 17.59 -18.81 -38.45
CA THR A 37 16.55 -18.09 -37.75
C THR A 37 17.12 -17.07 -36.77
N ILE A 38 18.15 -17.44 -36.02
CA ILE A 38 18.83 -16.54 -35.07
C ILE A 38 19.59 -15.44 -35.81
N SER A 39 20.26 -15.75 -36.94
CA SER A 39 20.96 -14.74 -37.72
C SER A 39 20.01 -13.73 -38.39
N ALA A 40 18.85 -14.18 -38.86
CA ALA A 40 17.81 -13.31 -39.38
C ALA A 40 17.20 -12.41 -38.29
N ALA A 41 16.96 -12.95 -37.09
CA ALA A 41 16.50 -12.16 -35.96
C ALA A 41 17.53 -11.13 -35.51
N LEU A 42 18.82 -11.48 -35.53
CA LEU A 42 19.92 -10.58 -35.18
C LEU A 42 20.04 -9.43 -36.20
N ALA A 43 19.94 -9.72 -37.49
CA ALA A 43 19.94 -8.72 -38.56
C ALA A 43 18.73 -7.76 -38.47
N ALA A 44 17.55 -8.27 -38.12
CA ALA A 44 16.36 -7.45 -37.89
C ALA A 44 16.52 -6.54 -36.68
N THR A 45 17.12 -7.03 -35.61
CA THR A 45 17.40 -6.26 -34.38
C THR A 45 18.45 -5.16 -34.64
N GLN A 46 19.49 -5.46 -35.41
CA GLN A 46 20.49 -4.47 -35.81
C GLN A 46 19.87 -3.34 -36.63
N LYS A 47 19.03 -3.66 -37.60
CA LYS A 47 18.31 -2.67 -38.41
C LYS A 47 17.40 -1.76 -37.59
N GLN A 48 16.73 -2.34 -36.59
CA GLN A 48 15.89 -1.58 -35.67
C GLN A 48 16.73 -0.67 -34.75
N LEU A 49 17.91 -1.12 -34.34
CA LEU A 49 18.85 -0.31 -33.56
C LEU A 49 19.36 0.88 -34.37
N GLU A 50 19.73 0.69 -35.64
CA GLU A 50 20.18 1.75 -36.55
C GLU A 50 19.08 2.80 -36.78
N GLN A 51 17.84 2.35 -37.02
CA GLN A 51 16.68 3.26 -37.13
C GLN A 51 16.45 4.11 -35.89
N SER A 52 16.57 3.47 -34.73
CA SER A 52 16.43 4.17 -33.46
C SER A 52 17.55 5.16 -33.19
N GLN A 53 18.79 4.86 -33.61
CA GLN A 53 19.92 5.78 -33.50
C GLN A 53 19.74 6.98 -34.44
N GLN A 54 19.22 6.75 -35.64
CA GLN A 54 18.89 7.86 -36.58
C GLN A 54 17.82 8.79 -36.01
N GLN A 55 16.74 8.26 -35.46
CA GLN A 55 15.70 9.06 -34.82
C GLN A 55 16.22 9.87 -33.64
N MET A 56 17.12 9.28 -32.81
CA MET A 56 17.76 10.02 -31.73
C MET A 56 18.69 11.15 -32.23
N SER A 57 19.39 10.94 -33.35
CA SER A 57 20.23 11.99 -33.91
C SER A 57 19.40 13.15 -34.47
N GLU A 58 18.28 12.87 -35.13
CA GLU A 58 17.32 13.87 -35.58
C GLU A 58 16.69 14.67 -34.44
N LEU A 59 16.27 14.02 -33.38
CA LEU A 59 15.72 14.66 -32.17
C LEU A 59 16.76 15.57 -31.49
N ARG A 60 18.04 15.14 -31.45
CA ARG A 60 19.13 15.97 -30.91
C ARG A 60 19.40 17.21 -31.80
N GLN A 61 19.32 17.06 -33.09
CA GLN A 61 19.44 18.20 -34.00
C GLN A 61 18.29 19.19 -33.87
N GLN A 62 17.05 18.70 -33.76
CA GLN A 62 15.88 19.56 -33.51
C GLN A 62 15.97 20.29 -32.17
N LEU A 63 16.44 19.64 -31.12
CA LEU A 63 16.70 20.26 -29.82
C LEU A 63 17.79 21.35 -29.89
N GLN A 64 18.84 21.11 -30.67
CA GLN A 64 19.91 22.09 -30.88
C GLN A 64 19.42 23.31 -31.69
N GLN A 65 18.61 23.09 -32.72
CA GLN A 65 17.97 24.16 -33.48
C GLN A 65 17.02 24.99 -32.60
N LEU A 66 16.18 24.35 -31.81
CA LEU A 66 15.27 25.05 -30.87
C LEU A 66 16.05 25.90 -29.85
N ARG A 67 17.15 25.37 -29.32
CA ARG A 67 18.03 26.14 -28.41
C ARG A 67 18.68 27.34 -29.10
N GLN A 68 19.08 27.23 -30.37
CA GLN A 68 19.62 28.33 -31.14
C GLN A 68 18.57 29.38 -31.48
N GLU A 69 17.37 28.99 -31.86
CA GLU A 69 16.22 29.89 -32.08
C GLU A 69 15.84 30.67 -30.82
N MET A 70 15.86 29.98 -29.66
CA MET A 70 15.59 30.61 -28.37
C MET A 70 16.68 31.59 -27.95
N ALA A 71 17.95 31.27 -28.18
CA ALA A 71 19.08 32.17 -27.93
C ALA A 71 19.04 33.39 -28.86
N ALA A 72 18.63 33.22 -30.10
CA ALA A 72 18.46 34.32 -31.08
C ALA A 72 17.26 35.22 -30.67
N ASN A 73 16.15 34.67 -30.25
CA ASN A 73 14.99 35.43 -29.79
C ASN A 73 15.22 36.14 -28.44
N ALA A 74 16.04 35.57 -27.56
CA ALA A 74 16.45 36.22 -26.31
C ALA A 74 17.37 37.43 -26.52
N ALA A 75 18.11 37.45 -27.61
CA ALA A 75 19.01 38.58 -27.98
C ALA A 75 18.26 39.78 -28.63
N THR A 76 17.00 39.60 -29.03
CA THR A 76 16.27 40.62 -29.79
C THR A 76 15.16 41.34 -29.01
N SER A 77 14.94 41.03 -27.74
CA SER A 77 13.83 41.59 -26.94
C SER A 77 14.36 42.33 -25.72
N ALA A 78 14.41 43.66 -25.78
CA ALA A 78 14.36 44.54 -24.62
C ALA A 78 12.88 44.75 -24.23
N PRO A 79 12.53 45.00 -22.95
CA PRO A 79 11.22 44.66 -22.37
C PRO A 79 10.11 45.68 -22.58
N PRO A 80 8.88 45.27 -22.64
CA PRO A 80 7.80 45.99 -21.96
C PRO A 80 7.06 45.14 -20.93
N LEU A 81 6.56 45.84 -19.96
CA LEU A 81 5.82 45.43 -18.77
C LEU A 81 4.61 44.54 -19.01
N ALA A 82 4.47 43.57 -18.11
CA ALA A 82 3.25 43.01 -17.54
C ALA A 82 2.19 42.41 -18.49
N SER A 83 2.07 41.09 -18.43
CA SER A 83 0.76 40.40 -18.30
C SER A 83 1.00 38.96 -17.80
N SER A 84 0.37 38.67 -16.67
CA SER A 84 0.36 37.41 -15.94
C SER A 84 -0.42 36.33 -16.69
N THR A 85 0.29 35.35 -17.23
CA THR A 85 -0.29 34.03 -17.50
C THR A 85 0.79 33.02 -17.10
N SER A 86 0.48 32.15 -16.13
CA SER A 86 1.39 31.17 -15.56
C SER A 86 1.76 30.11 -16.59
N ALA A 87 2.72 30.43 -17.44
CA ALA A 87 3.41 29.42 -18.22
C ALA A 87 4.39 28.69 -17.30
N ILE A 88 4.27 27.38 -17.23
CA ILE A 88 5.27 26.51 -16.60
C ILE A 88 6.65 26.89 -17.16
N PRO A 89 7.65 27.19 -16.31
CA PRO A 89 8.98 27.58 -16.78
C PRO A 89 9.50 26.57 -17.80
N LEU A 90 10.08 27.05 -18.88
CA LEU A 90 10.59 26.23 -19.96
C LEU A 90 11.61 25.20 -19.49
N GLU A 91 12.36 25.53 -18.44
CA GLU A 91 13.30 24.65 -17.73
C GLU A 91 12.61 23.41 -17.15
N GLU A 92 11.42 23.56 -16.58
CA GLU A 92 10.62 22.47 -16.02
C GLU A 92 10.02 21.57 -17.11
N ARG A 93 9.67 22.14 -18.25
CA ARG A 93 9.25 21.37 -19.46
C ARG A 93 10.41 20.60 -20.08
N VAL A 94 11.59 21.18 -20.11
CA VAL A 94 12.82 20.51 -20.59
C VAL A 94 13.21 19.38 -19.63
N GLN A 95 13.16 19.59 -18.31
CA GLN A 95 13.43 18.55 -17.32
C GLN A 95 12.40 17.42 -17.37
N THR A 96 11.14 17.74 -17.61
CA THR A 96 10.07 16.72 -17.78
C THR A 96 10.27 15.91 -19.07
N LEU A 97 10.71 16.56 -20.14
CA LEU A 97 11.06 15.90 -21.40
C LEU A 97 12.35 15.07 -21.28
N GLU A 98 13.36 15.56 -20.56
CA GLU A 98 14.59 14.80 -20.28
C GLU A 98 14.32 13.59 -19.38
N ALA A 99 13.42 13.70 -18.40
CA ALA A 99 12.96 12.57 -17.59
C ALA A 99 12.16 11.57 -18.44
N ALA A 100 11.30 12.04 -19.35
CA ALA A 100 10.57 11.20 -20.29
C ALA A 100 11.49 10.51 -21.32
N VAL A 101 12.54 11.20 -21.80
CA VAL A 101 13.54 10.61 -22.70
C VAL A 101 14.41 9.59 -21.98
N LYS A 102 14.79 9.84 -20.71
CA LYS A 102 15.50 8.84 -19.90
C LYS A 102 14.63 7.63 -19.60
N LEU A 103 13.35 7.84 -19.34
CA LEU A 103 12.37 6.75 -19.18
C LEU A 103 12.26 5.92 -20.49
N HIS A 104 12.29 6.57 -21.65
CA HIS A 104 12.33 5.90 -22.96
C HIS A 104 13.66 5.15 -23.21
N ASP A 105 14.79 5.64 -22.75
CA ASP A 105 16.07 4.96 -22.86
C ASP A 105 16.19 3.76 -21.91
N GLN A 106 15.58 3.80 -20.72
CA GLN A 106 15.41 2.64 -19.84
C GLN A 106 14.53 1.57 -20.45
N THR A 107 13.47 1.94 -21.17
CA THR A 107 12.56 1.01 -21.86
C THR A 107 13.26 0.19 -22.96
N LYS A 108 14.43 0.62 -23.42
CA LYS A 108 15.21 -0.13 -24.45
C LYS A 108 15.87 -1.41 -23.93
N VAL A 109 16.17 -1.52 -22.66
CA VAL A 109 16.70 -2.75 -22.04
C VAL A 109 15.59 -3.80 -21.86
N GLU A 110 14.36 -3.38 -21.86
CA GLU A 110 13.15 -4.18 -21.61
C GLU A 110 12.49 -4.74 -22.88
N SER A 111 12.97 -4.38 -24.07
CA SER A 111 12.29 -4.64 -25.34
C SER A 111 12.39 -6.06 -25.90
N ALA A 112 12.89 -7.03 -25.13
CA ALA A 112 12.80 -8.47 -25.48
C ALA A 112 11.39 -9.04 -25.21
N SER A 113 10.56 -8.34 -24.43
CA SER A 113 9.18 -8.73 -24.16
C SER A 113 8.25 -8.20 -25.25
N LYS A 114 7.32 -9.03 -25.70
CA LYS A 114 6.22 -8.63 -26.62
C LYS A 114 5.36 -7.51 -26.03
N TYR A 115 5.35 -7.36 -24.71
CA TYR A 115 4.59 -6.38 -23.97
C TYR A 115 5.53 -5.56 -23.07
N PRO A 116 5.34 -4.23 -22.94
CA PRO A 116 6.21 -3.39 -22.13
C PRO A 116 6.09 -3.75 -20.65
N VAL A 117 7.25 -3.95 -20.03
CA VAL A 117 7.37 -4.11 -18.57
C VAL A 117 8.11 -2.89 -18.04
N ARG A 118 7.61 -2.30 -16.95
CA ARG A 118 8.19 -1.12 -16.31
C ARG A 118 8.64 -1.50 -14.91
N PHE A 119 9.82 -1.05 -14.57
CA PHE A 119 10.35 -1.11 -13.21
C PHE A 119 10.33 0.31 -12.65
N GLY A 120 9.97 0.44 -11.40
CA GLY A 120 9.97 1.71 -10.70
C GLY A 120 10.06 1.49 -9.21
N GLY A 121 10.26 2.56 -8.48
CA GLY A 121 10.34 2.43 -7.03
C GLY A 121 10.72 3.70 -6.32
N LEU A 122 10.80 3.58 -5.01
CA LEU A 122 11.22 4.62 -4.09
C LEU A 122 12.23 4.00 -3.11
N VAL A 123 13.52 4.30 -3.26
CA VAL A 123 14.49 4.04 -2.19
C VAL A 123 14.29 5.08 -1.11
N LEU A 124 13.96 4.63 0.11
CA LEU A 124 13.56 5.51 1.19
C LEU A 124 14.38 5.25 2.45
N PHE A 125 15.13 6.26 2.86
CA PHE A 125 15.86 6.30 4.12
C PHE A 125 15.10 7.15 5.13
N ASN A 126 14.69 6.56 6.25
CA ASN A 126 14.02 7.24 7.36
C ASN A 126 14.91 7.24 8.59
N ALA A 127 15.43 8.40 8.98
CA ALA A 127 16.05 8.61 10.28
C ALA A 127 14.98 9.05 11.27
N TYR A 128 14.92 8.44 12.46
CA TYR A 128 13.88 8.71 13.44
C TYR A 128 14.43 8.92 14.85
N PHE A 129 13.70 9.73 15.61
CA PHE A 129 13.86 9.92 17.05
C PHE A 129 12.51 9.80 17.72
N ASN A 130 12.36 8.83 18.64
CA ASN A 130 11.16 8.60 19.43
C ASN A 130 11.42 9.09 20.88
N ARG A 131 10.52 9.90 21.41
CA ARG A 131 10.49 10.29 22.82
C ARG A 131 9.26 9.67 23.48
N GLY A 132 9.47 8.63 24.26
CA GLY A 132 8.46 7.73 24.81
C GLY A 132 8.68 6.30 24.29
N VAL A 133 7.75 5.40 24.55
CA VAL A 133 7.84 3.99 24.18
C VAL A 133 6.96 3.71 22.95
N PRO A 134 7.55 3.43 21.77
CA PRO A 134 6.79 3.04 20.59
C PRO A 134 6.42 1.56 20.65
N ASP A 135 5.33 1.19 19.99
CA ASP A 135 4.97 -0.21 19.68
C ASP A 135 5.88 -0.79 18.58
N ASN A 136 6.28 0.03 17.64
CA ASN A 136 7.25 -0.28 16.58
C ASN A 136 8.25 0.88 16.48
N THR A 137 9.55 0.57 16.49
CA THR A 137 10.57 1.59 16.64
C THR A 137 10.72 2.49 15.42
N ASP A 138 10.68 1.94 14.22
CA ASP A 138 10.87 2.66 12.96
C ASP A 138 9.55 3.12 12.29
N LEU A 139 8.42 2.62 12.75
CA LEU A 139 7.09 3.07 12.31
C LEU A 139 6.07 2.96 13.45
N PRO A 140 6.12 3.86 14.44
CA PRO A 140 5.16 3.84 15.54
C PRO A 140 3.73 4.15 15.10
N ALA A 141 2.77 3.32 15.53
CA ALA A 141 1.34 3.52 15.35
C ALA A 141 0.62 3.84 16.66
N VAL A 142 1.14 3.35 17.80
CA VAL A 142 0.59 3.59 19.14
C VAL A 142 1.70 3.85 20.16
N ALA A 143 1.38 4.63 21.20
CA ALA A 143 2.23 4.82 22.35
C ALA A 143 2.07 3.64 23.31
N ALA A 144 3.12 2.87 23.54
CA ALA A 144 3.13 1.76 24.48
C ALA A 144 3.34 2.24 25.93
N LYS A 145 2.94 1.38 26.88
CA LYS A 145 3.16 1.66 28.30
C LYS A 145 4.65 1.57 28.63
N GLN A 146 5.18 2.56 29.33
CA GLN A 146 6.52 2.51 29.90
C GLN A 146 6.61 1.43 30.99
N THR A 147 7.62 0.59 30.92
CA THR A 147 7.95 -0.44 31.91
C THR A 147 9.32 -0.14 32.51
N THR A 148 9.70 -0.86 33.55
CA THR A 148 11.03 -0.73 34.17
C THR A 148 12.17 -1.12 33.24
N THR A 149 11.88 -1.92 32.21
CA THR A 149 12.86 -2.38 31.20
C THR A 149 12.78 -1.62 29.87
N SER A 150 11.75 -0.82 29.66
CA SER A 150 11.65 0.02 28.45
C SER A 150 12.46 1.30 28.64
N GLY A 151 13.27 1.66 27.66
CA GLY A 151 13.90 2.97 27.59
C GLY A 151 12.86 4.10 27.50
N ASN A 152 13.28 5.35 27.68
CA ASN A 152 12.43 6.54 27.55
C ASN A 152 12.52 7.18 26.15
N GLY A 153 12.99 6.44 25.16
CA GLY A 153 13.11 6.88 23.78
C GLY A 153 14.06 6.02 22.97
N SER A 154 14.12 6.27 21.69
CA SER A 154 15.00 5.57 20.77
C SER A 154 15.38 6.47 19.59
N VAL A 155 16.58 6.24 19.03
CA VAL A 155 17.04 6.88 17.81
C VAL A 155 17.54 5.80 16.86
N GLY A 156 17.28 5.97 15.58
CA GLY A 156 17.74 5.00 14.58
C GLY A 156 17.47 5.46 13.17
N ALA A 157 17.69 4.54 12.24
CA ALA A 157 17.37 4.72 10.83
C ALA A 157 16.93 3.40 10.21
N SER A 158 16.11 3.48 9.16
CA SER A 158 15.53 2.33 8.46
C SER A 158 15.40 2.61 6.97
N LEU A 159 15.63 1.57 6.15
CA LEU A 159 15.29 1.54 4.72
C LEU A 159 14.14 0.57 4.42
N ARG A 160 13.51 0.00 5.44
CA ARG A 160 12.49 -1.05 5.29
C ARG A 160 11.24 -0.58 4.54
N GLN A 161 11.00 0.72 4.50
CA GLN A 161 9.88 1.34 3.79
C GLN A 161 10.20 1.65 2.31
N THR A 162 11.35 1.20 1.79
CA THR A 162 11.68 1.23 0.36
C THR A 162 10.65 0.42 -0.42
N ILE A 163 10.15 0.97 -1.52
CA ILE A 163 9.18 0.31 -2.42
C ILE A 163 9.86 -0.01 -3.74
N LEU A 164 9.63 -1.21 -4.23
CA LEU A 164 10.00 -1.65 -5.58
C LEU A 164 8.74 -2.16 -6.29
N GLY A 165 8.49 -1.67 -7.49
CA GLY A 165 7.32 -2.02 -8.28
C GLY A 165 7.68 -2.56 -9.66
N ILE A 166 6.87 -3.50 -10.13
CA ILE A 166 6.92 -4.05 -11.49
C ILE A 166 5.53 -3.97 -12.07
N ARG A 167 5.40 -3.40 -13.27
CA ARG A 167 4.14 -3.35 -14.01
C ARG A 167 4.35 -3.82 -15.44
N GLY A 168 3.54 -4.78 -15.87
CA GLY A 168 3.45 -5.23 -17.26
C GLY A 168 2.11 -4.81 -17.86
N ASP A 169 2.13 -4.16 -19.03
CA ASP A 169 0.93 -3.87 -19.80
C ASP A 169 0.71 -4.98 -20.82
N GLY A 170 -0.50 -5.57 -20.86
CA GLY A 170 -0.85 -6.71 -21.71
C GLY A 170 -1.59 -6.33 -23.00
N PRO A 171 -2.06 -7.32 -23.76
CA PRO A 171 -2.86 -7.10 -24.95
C PRO A 171 -4.22 -6.50 -24.61
N ARG A 172 -4.88 -5.90 -25.59
CA ARG A 172 -6.30 -5.57 -25.45
C ARG A 172 -7.15 -6.83 -25.52
N ILE A 173 -8.03 -7.03 -24.52
CA ILE A 173 -8.95 -8.17 -24.45
C ILE A 173 -10.38 -7.62 -24.39
N ALA A 174 -11.23 -7.98 -25.34
CA ALA A 174 -12.62 -7.48 -25.46
C ALA A 174 -12.71 -5.94 -25.36
N GLY A 175 -11.75 -5.23 -25.95
CA GLY A 175 -11.65 -3.77 -25.90
C GLY A 175 -11.03 -3.19 -24.63
N ALA A 176 -10.87 -3.97 -23.59
CA ALA A 176 -10.18 -3.54 -22.37
C ALA A 176 -8.67 -3.45 -22.57
N ARG A 177 -8.07 -2.48 -21.95
CA ARG A 177 -6.62 -2.41 -21.68
C ARG A 177 -6.32 -3.33 -20.50
N THR A 178 -5.35 -4.22 -20.62
CA THR A 178 -5.00 -5.15 -19.55
C THR A 178 -3.62 -4.83 -18.97
N PHE A 179 -3.45 -5.07 -17.67
CA PHE A 179 -2.17 -4.93 -17.00
C PHE A 179 -2.06 -5.88 -15.81
N ALA A 180 -0.85 -6.12 -15.38
CA ALA A 180 -0.55 -6.72 -14.08
C ALA A 180 0.51 -5.88 -13.37
N SER A 181 0.41 -5.71 -12.05
CA SER A 181 1.43 -5.05 -11.25
C SER A 181 1.69 -5.76 -9.94
N VAL A 182 2.90 -5.62 -9.43
CA VAL A 182 3.31 -6.12 -8.12
C VAL A 182 4.22 -5.08 -7.46
N ASP A 183 3.90 -4.71 -6.21
CA ASP A 183 4.71 -3.82 -5.40
C ASP A 183 5.20 -4.53 -4.14
N PHE A 184 6.46 -4.31 -3.79
CA PHE A 184 7.12 -4.88 -2.63
C PHE A 184 7.70 -3.80 -1.74
N ASP A 185 7.75 -4.06 -0.43
CA ASP A 185 8.60 -3.36 0.52
C ASP A 185 9.42 -4.37 1.35
N PHE A 186 10.10 -3.91 2.40
CA PHE A 186 10.90 -4.74 3.29
C PHE A 186 10.36 -4.72 4.72
N PHE A 187 9.07 -4.43 4.88
CA PHE A 187 8.45 -4.17 6.17
C PHE A 187 7.72 -5.38 6.80
N SER A 188 7.83 -6.59 6.21
CA SER A 188 7.18 -7.78 6.75
C SER A 188 7.65 -8.12 8.17
N SER A 189 8.96 -8.22 8.37
CA SER A 189 9.58 -8.54 9.65
C SER A 189 11.03 -8.08 9.69
N VAL A 190 11.70 -8.31 10.81
CA VAL A 190 13.15 -8.23 10.92
C VAL A 190 13.71 -9.65 11.05
N SER A 191 14.66 -10.02 10.21
CA SER A 191 15.31 -11.32 10.34
C SER A 191 16.16 -11.34 11.62
N TYR A 192 16.06 -12.43 12.37
CA TYR A 192 16.94 -12.63 13.51
C TYR A 192 18.37 -12.94 13.04
N THR A 193 19.33 -12.12 13.44
CA THR A 193 20.75 -12.37 13.19
C THR A 193 21.53 -12.16 14.50
N TYR A 194 22.56 -12.98 14.74
CA TYR A 194 23.45 -12.79 15.87
C TYR A 194 24.33 -11.53 15.75
N TYR A 195 24.43 -10.94 14.57
CA TYR A 195 25.40 -9.90 14.22
C TYR A 195 24.78 -8.51 13.98
N GLY A 196 23.59 -8.25 14.50
CA GLY A 196 23.03 -6.90 14.51
C GLY A 196 21.92 -6.64 13.50
N THR A 197 21.97 -5.50 12.84
CA THR A 197 20.85 -4.93 12.09
C THR A 197 20.34 -5.80 10.97
N SER A 198 19.05 -6.05 10.96
CA SER A 198 18.37 -6.68 9.87
C SER A 198 17.90 -5.64 8.85
N ALA A 199 18.11 -5.93 7.57
CA ALA A 199 17.61 -5.08 6.48
C ALA A 199 16.09 -5.16 6.28
N GLY A 200 15.40 -6.04 7.02
CA GLY A 200 13.98 -6.34 6.81
C GLY A 200 13.76 -7.52 5.84
N VAL A 201 12.55 -8.03 5.83
CA VAL A 201 12.13 -9.14 4.96
C VAL A 201 11.20 -8.59 3.89
N VAL A 202 11.37 -9.07 2.65
CA VAL A 202 10.53 -8.68 1.51
C VAL A 202 9.07 -8.99 1.81
N HIS A 203 8.22 -8.03 1.57
CA HIS A 203 6.79 -8.08 1.78
C HIS A 203 6.07 -7.66 0.50
N MET A 204 5.16 -8.49 0.02
CA MET A 204 4.27 -8.13 -1.07
C MET A 204 3.20 -7.18 -0.53
N ARG A 205 3.22 -5.94 -1.01
CA ARG A 205 2.25 -4.91 -0.60
C ARG A 205 0.97 -5.03 -1.39
N THR A 206 1.10 -4.95 -2.70
CA THR A 206 0.01 -5.04 -3.66
C THR A 206 0.41 -5.94 -4.81
N ALA A 207 -0.56 -6.63 -5.37
CA ALA A 207 -0.39 -7.41 -6.59
C ALA A 207 -1.75 -7.52 -7.27
N ASN A 208 -1.88 -7.04 -8.50
CA ASN A 208 -3.17 -7.01 -9.18
C ASN A 208 -3.08 -7.29 -10.68
N ILE A 209 -4.20 -7.74 -11.20
CA ILE A 209 -4.49 -7.87 -12.63
C ILE A 209 -5.69 -6.96 -12.90
N GLY A 210 -5.57 -6.07 -13.89
CA GLY A 210 -6.61 -5.11 -14.23
C GLY A 210 -7.06 -5.21 -15.68
N PHE A 211 -8.36 -4.95 -15.88
CA PHE A 211 -9.03 -4.79 -17.15
C PHE A 211 -9.75 -3.46 -17.15
N GLU A 212 -9.33 -2.54 -18.00
CA GLU A 212 -9.83 -1.17 -18.03
C GLU A 212 -10.48 -0.84 -19.37
N TRP A 213 -11.78 -0.52 -19.35
CA TRP A 213 -12.53 0.12 -20.42
C TRP A 213 -12.68 1.62 -20.13
N PRO A 214 -13.17 2.42 -21.04
CA PRO A 214 -13.33 3.87 -20.83
C PRO A 214 -14.17 4.26 -19.60
N THR A 215 -15.18 3.46 -19.26
CA THR A 215 -16.11 3.73 -18.16
C THR A 215 -16.18 2.62 -17.11
N ASN A 216 -15.60 1.47 -17.38
CA ASN A 216 -15.67 0.30 -16.49
C ASN A 216 -14.26 -0.21 -16.19
N SER A 217 -14.09 -0.83 -15.04
CA SER A 217 -12.89 -1.62 -14.76
C SER A 217 -13.23 -2.86 -13.95
N ILE A 218 -12.40 -3.89 -14.15
CA ILE A 218 -12.36 -5.09 -13.31
C ILE A 218 -10.94 -5.20 -12.79
N GLU A 219 -10.78 -5.40 -11.49
CA GLU A 219 -9.49 -5.59 -10.85
C GLU A 219 -9.55 -6.80 -9.94
N LEU A 220 -8.54 -7.69 -10.05
CA LEU A 220 -8.36 -8.85 -9.18
C LEU A 220 -6.98 -8.75 -8.55
N GLY A 221 -6.91 -8.83 -7.23
CA GLY A 221 -5.61 -8.79 -6.59
C GLY A 221 -5.64 -8.44 -5.12
N LEU A 222 -4.44 -8.33 -4.58
CA LEU A 222 -4.15 -7.82 -3.26
C LEU A 222 -4.08 -6.30 -3.34
N VAL A 223 -5.16 -5.60 -2.99
CA VAL A 223 -5.28 -4.14 -3.13
C VAL A 223 -5.95 -3.50 -1.91
N ALA A 224 -5.91 -2.16 -1.84
CA ALA A 224 -6.53 -1.40 -0.75
C ALA A 224 -8.07 -1.49 -0.78
N PRO A 225 -8.79 -1.27 0.33
CA PRO A 225 -10.24 -1.33 0.38
C PRO A 225 -10.89 -0.19 -0.42
N LEU A 226 -12.05 -0.46 -1.04
CA LEU A 226 -12.85 0.56 -1.74
C LEU A 226 -13.37 1.64 -0.79
N ILE A 227 -13.70 1.22 0.43
CA ILE A 227 -14.36 2.06 1.43
C ILE A 227 -13.46 3.07 2.11
N SER A 228 -12.13 3.00 1.91
CA SER A 228 -11.13 3.93 2.45
C SER A 228 -10.06 4.20 1.39
N PRO A 229 -10.39 5.00 0.34
CA PRO A 229 -9.51 5.21 -0.81
C PRO A 229 -8.45 6.27 -0.56
N LEU A 230 -8.55 7.08 0.50
CA LEU A 230 -7.65 8.18 0.78
C LEU A 230 -6.71 7.84 1.94
N SER A 231 -5.59 8.55 2.02
CA SER A 231 -4.68 8.50 3.16
C SER A 231 -3.95 9.83 3.30
N PRO A 232 -3.58 10.25 4.52
CA PRO A 232 -2.76 11.44 4.71
C PRO A 232 -1.39 11.28 4.06
N THR A 233 -0.88 12.37 3.53
CA THR A 233 0.40 12.39 2.81
C THR A 233 1.57 12.33 3.78
N SER A 234 2.42 11.30 3.69
CA SER A 234 3.62 11.14 4.50
C SER A 234 4.66 10.28 3.78
N TYR A 235 5.94 10.61 3.92
CA TYR A 235 7.06 9.75 3.55
C TYR A 235 7.69 9.03 4.75
N ALA A 236 7.33 9.40 5.96
CA ALA A 236 7.73 8.70 7.17
C ALA A 236 6.91 7.42 7.43
N THR A 237 5.75 7.28 6.76
CA THR A 237 4.79 6.21 6.99
C THR A 237 4.32 5.59 5.66
N VAL A 238 5.27 5.10 4.86
CA VAL A 238 4.99 4.54 3.54
C VAL A 238 4.58 3.07 3.63
N ALA A 239 5.17 2.30 4.54
CA ALA A 239 4.84 0.88 4.72
C ALA A 239 3.45 0.66 5.32
N GLU A 240 3.01 1.55 6.20
CA GLU A 240 1.63 1.66 6.68
C GLU A 240 1.18 3.09 6.47
N PRO A 241 -0.05 3.35 6.02
CA PRO A 241 -0.47 4.72 5.77
C PRO A 241 -0.50 5.54 7.06
N SER A 242 -0.26 6.84 6.92
CA SER A 242 -0.30 7.76 8.05
C SER A 242 -1.67 7.72 8.74
N LEU A 243 -1.68 7.91 10.06
CA LEU A 243 -2.85 7.80 10.92
C LEU A 243 -3.47 6.39 10.98
N ALA A 244 -2.75 5.34 10.55
CA ALA A 244 -3.13 3.95 10.83
C ALA A 244 -3.41 3.79 12.33
N SER A 245 -4.42 3.03 12.73
CA SER A 245 -4.94 2.92 14.10
C SER A 245 -5.39 4.24 14.76
N ALA A 246 -5.41 5.35 14.05
CA ALA A 246 -5.86 6.64 14.53
C ALA A 246 -6.89 7.28 13.57
N GLY A 247 -7.82 6.47 13.05
CA GLY A 247 -8.95 6.92 12.25
C GLY A 247 -8.80 6.70 10.74
N ASN A 248 -7.65 6.29 10.25
CA ASN A 248 -7.45 5.87 8.87
C ASN A 248 -7.64 4.36 8.77
N LEU A 249 -8.70 3.91 8.10
CA LEU A 249 -8.90 2.49 7.80
C LEU A 249 -8.03 2.11 6.62
N TRP A 250 -7.34 0.98 6.74
CA TRP A 250 -6.46 0.51 5.68
C TRP A 250 -6.23 -1.00 5.79
N THR A 251 -5.94 -1.62 4.69
CA THR A 251 -5.43 -2.99 4.59
C THR A 251 -5.04 -3.25 3.15
N TRP A 252 -4.35 -4.35 2.90
CA TRP A 252 -4.25 -4.97 1.58
C TRP A 252 -4.79 -6.38 1.68
N ALA A 253 -5.80 -6.68 0.88
CA ALA A 253 -6.44 -8.00 0.90
C ALA A 253 -6.78 -8.47 -0.51
N PRO A 254 -6.79 -9.79 -0.76
CA PRO A 254 -7.24 -10.34 -2.04
C PRO A 254 -8.69 -9.97 -2.29
N GLN A 255 -8.98 -9.38 -3.44
CA GLN A 255 -10.33 -8.97 -3.80
C GLN A 255 -10.58 -9.01 -5.31
N LEU A 256 -11.85 -9.14 -5.66
CA LEU A 256 -12.40 -8.86 -6.98
C LEU A 256 -13.18 -7.55 -6.88
N ARG A 257 -12.81 -6.58 -7.68
CA ARG A 257 -13.40 -5.25 -7.72
C ARG A 257 -14.00 -4.98 -9.09
N LEU A 258 -15.21 -4.42 -9.09
CA LEU A 258 -15.90 -3.92 -10.27
C LEU A 258 -16.13 -2.43 -10.06
N ALA A 259 -15.77 -1.61 -11.05
CA ALA A 259 -16.04 -0.17 -11.01
C ALA A 259 -16.69 0.30 -12.31
N HIS A 260 -17.60 1.25 -12.15
CA HIS A 260 -18.23 2.00 -13.25
C HIS A 260 -18.15 3.50 -12.97
N ARG A 261 -17.73 4.27 -13.98
CA ARG A 261 -17.67 5.73 -13.90
C ARG A 261 -18.60 6.32 -14.94
N GLN A 262 -19.69 6.91 -14.49
CA GLN A 262 -20.63 7.62 -15.34
C GLN A 262 -20.21 9.08 -15.44
N GLN A 263 -19.94 9.54 -16.64
CA GLN A 263 -19.69 10.96 -16.91
C GLN A 263 -21.00 11.75 -16.90
N LEU A 264 -20.97 12.91 -16.29
CA LEU A 264 -22.05 13.89 -16.25
C LEU A 264 -21.69 15.12 -17.08
N ALA A 265 -22.57 16.10 -17.12
CA ALA A 265 -22.29 17.40 -17.73
C ALA A 265 -21.18 18.15 -16.97
N HIS A 266 -20.49 19.06 -17.65
CA HIS A 266 -19.44 19.93 -17.11
C HIS A 266 -18.19 19.22 -16.57
N GLY A 267 -17.97 17.96 -16.94
CA GLY A 267 -16.84 17.17 -16.51
C GLY A 267 -17.02 16.46 -15.16
N ASP A 268 -18.20 16.57 -14.56
CA ASP A 268 -18.55 15.87 -13.33
C ASP A 268 -18.72 14.37 -13.60
N HIS A 269 -18.64 13.57 -12.55
CA HIS A 269 -18.83 12.11 -12.67
C HIS A 269 -19.37 11.49 -11.37
N ILE A 270 -20.07 10.37 -11.55
CA ILE A 270 -20.46 9.49 -10.45
C ILE A 270 -19.74 8.16 -10.64
N GLY A 271 -19.14 7.64 -9.58
CA GLY A 271 -18.51 6.34 -9.53
C GLY A 271 -19.33 5.36 -8.70
N TYR A 272 -19.47 4.14 -9.20
CA TYR A 272 -20.08 2.99 -8.52
C TYR A 272 -19.03 1.89 -8.44
N GLU A 273 -18.74 1.42 -7.25
CA GLU A 273 -17.71 0.40 -7.03
C GLU A 273 -18.31 -0.71 -6.15
N LEU A 274 -18.04 -1.96 -6.51
CA LEU A 274 -18.42 -3.15 -5.76
C LEU A 274 -17.22 -4.06 -5.60
N GLY A 275 -17.06 -4.66 -4.42
CA GLY A 275 -15.96 -5.55 -4.10
C GLY A 275 -16.44 -6.83 -3.40
N LEU A 276 -15.82 -7.95 -3.80
CA LEU A 276 -15.83 -9.21 -3.05
C LEU A 276 -14.39 -9.45 -2.59
N TRP A 277 -14.18 -9.70 -1.32
CA TRP A 277 -12.83 -9.83 -0.81
C TRP A 277 -12.67 -10.80 0.37
N ASP A 278 -11.44 -11.28 0.52
CA ASP A 278 -10.99 -12.04 1.67
C ASP A 278 -10.56 -11.04 2.76
N ALA A 279 -11.53 -10.56 3.53
CA ALA A 279 -11.26 -9.53 4.52
C ALA A 279 -10.39 -10.05 5.65
N PRO A 280 -9.31 -9.36 6.00
CA PRO A 280 -8.53 -9.69 7.17
C PRO A 280 -9.35 -9.43 8.42
N SER A 281 -9.17 -10.30 9.44
CA SER A 281 -9.72 -10.11 10.78
C SER A 281 -8.58 -10.01 11.79
N ALA A 282 -8.74 -9.15 12.79
CA ALA A 282 -7.75 -8.96 13.84
C ALA A 282 -7.64 -10.21 14.73
N GLY A 283 -6.42 -10.48 15.20
CA GLY A 283 -6.14 -11.64 16.06
C GLY A 283 -5.60 -12.87 15.34
N TYR A 284 -5.41 -12.79 14.02
CA TYR A 284 -4.67 -13.80 13.28
C TYR A 284 -3.20 -13.80 13.71
N ASN A 285 -2.65 -14.99 14.00
CA ASN A 285 -1.22 -15.15 14.32
C ASN A 285 -0.43 -15.59 13.08
N PRO A 286 0.33 -14.69 12.44
CA PRO A 286 1.07 -15.00 11.21
C PRO A 286 2.32 -15.87 11.44
N ASN A 287 2.72 -16.13 12.70
CA ASN A 287 3.98 -16.81 13.01
C ASN A 287 3.88 -18.35 12.95
N GLN A 288 2.93 -18.89 12.20
CA GLN A 288 2.80 -20.32 12.00
C GLN A 288 3.37 -20.75 10.65
N LEU A 289 4.01 -21.93 10.61
CA LEU A 289 4.54 -22.51 9.36
C LEU A 289 3.44 -22.71 8.31
N PHE A 290 2.22 -23.01 8.75
CA PHE A 290 1.04 -23.10 7.90
C PHE A 290 0.06 -22.02 8.26
N ARG A 291 -0.51 -21.37 7.24
CA ARG A 291 -1.54 -20.35 7.43
C ARG A 291 -2.87 -21.02 7.84
N ASN A 292 -3.35 -20.71 9.02
CA ASN A 292 -4.69 -21.08 9.44
C ASN A 292 -5.72 -20.11 8.84
N ALA A 293 -6.94 -20.58 8.65
CA ALA A 293 -8.04 -19.72 8.24
C ALA A 293 -8.28 -18.61 9.29
N SER A 294 -8.46 -17.39 8.82
CA SER A 294 -8.84 -16.25 9.67
C SER A 294 -10.29 -16.38 10.15
N PRO A 295 -10.72 -15.65 11.20
CA PRO A 295 -12.12 -15.62 11.59
C PRO A 295 -13.10 -15.26 10.47
N ALA A 296 -12.72 -14.42 9.53
CA ALA A 296 -13.53 -14.11 8.36
C ALA A 296 -13.64 -15.31 7.41
N GLU A 297 -12.53 -15.97 7.07
CA GLU A 297 -12.50 -17.17 6.23
C GLU A 297 -13.26 -18.35 6.86
N LEU A 298 -13.20 -18.51 8.19
CA LEU A 298 -13.95 -19.54 8.92
C LEU A 298 -15.48 -19.34 8.84
N SER A 299 -15.95 -18.18 8.42
CA SER A 299 -17.36 -17.94 8.15
C SER A 299 -17.90 -18.69 6.92
N GLY A 300 -17.01 -19.08 6.01
CA GLY A 300 -17.33 -19.74 4.75
C GLY A 300 -17.95 -18.82 3.68
N GLN A 301 -17.90 -17.50 3.87
CA GLN A 301 -18.38 -16.53 2.87
C GLN A 301 -17.41 -15.36 2.71
N PRO A 302 -17.31 -14.74 1.52
CA PRO A 302 -16.48 -13.55 1.32
C PRO A 302 -17.04 -12.36 2.08
N ALA A 303 -16.19 -11.33 2.25
CA ALA A 303 -16.67 -10.01 2.62
C ALA A 303 -17.14 -9.22 1.39
N TYR A 304 -17.95 -8.23 1.65
CA TYR A 304 -18.59 -7.39 0.63
C TYR A 304 -18.28 -5.93 0.91
N GLU A 305 -17.99 -5.19 -0.13
CA GLU A 305 -17.89 -3.75 -0.05
C GLU A 305 -18.54 -3.06 -1.25
N ALA A 306 -19.02 -1.85 -1.00
CA ALA A 306 -19.60 -1.00 -2.03
C ALA A 306 -19.20 0.45 -1.74
N ARG A 307 -18.97 1.23 -2.80
CA ARG A 307 -18.72 2.67 -2.69
C ARG A 307 -19.44 3.42 -3.79
N LEU A 308 -20.08 4.52 -3.41
CA LEU A 308 -20.63 5.54 -4.30
C LEU A 308 -19.76 6.79 -4.17
N SER A 309 -19.35 7.36 -5.30
CA SER A 309 -18.55 8.59 -5.29
C SER A 309 -19.09 9.61 -6.28
N TYR A 310 -18.87 10.89 -5.96
CA TYR A 310 -19.11 12.03 -6.83
C TYR A 310 -17.83 12.83 -6.95
N GLY A 311 -17.49 13.26 -8.15
CA GLY A 311 -16.32 14.10 -8.40
C GLY A 311 -16.60 15.15 -9.47
N THR A 312 -15.93 16.31 -9.34
CA THR A 312 -16.02 17.40 -10.32
C THR A 312 -14.71 17.53 -11.09
N GLY A 313 -14.81 17.73 -12.40
CA GLY A 313 -13.65 18.01 -13.26
C GLY A 313 -12.63 16.85 -13.29
N ASP A 314 -11.35 17.22 -13.13
CA ASP A 314 -10.23 16.29 -13.10
C ASP A 314 -9.96 15.71 -11.68
N ASP A 315 -8.87 14.97 -11.54
CA ASP A 315 -8.44 14.35 -10.28
C ASP A 315 -8.13 15.35 -9.15
N ARG A 316 -8.07 16.65 -9.45
CA ARG A 316 -7.89 17.73 -8.47
C ARG A 316 -9.21 18.42 -8.08
N GLY A 317 -10.34 18.00 -8.65
CA GLY A 317 -11.67 18.50 -8.33
C GLY A 317 -12.16 18.08 -6.95
N LEU A 318 -13.37 18.55 -6.63
CA LEU A 318 -14.12 18.05 -5.46
C LEU A 318 -14.35 16.54 -5.63
N GLN A 319 -14.11 15.78 -4.57
CA GLN A 319 -14.45 14.37 -4.50
C GLN A 319 -15.17 14.10 -3.18
N LEU A 320 -16.26 13.37 -3.24
CA LEU A 320 -17.04 12.91 -2.10
C LEU A 320 -17.32 11.43 -2.28
N GLY A 321 -17.25 10.66 -1.22
CA GLY A 321 -17.52 9.22 -1.24
C GLY A 321 -18.32 8.76 -0.05
N LEU A 322 -19.11 7.71 -0.27
CA LEU A 322 -19.84 6.97 0.74
C LEU A 322 -19.58 5.49 0.53
N GLY A 323 -19.05 4.82 1.54
CA GLY A 323 -18.71 3.40 1.51
C GLY A 323 -19.52 2.57 2.48
N ALA A 324 -19.71 1.29 2.16
CA ALA A 324 -20.31 0.29 3.03
C ALA A 324 -19.51 -1.02 2.96
N TYR A 325 -19.33 -1.65 4.10
CA TYR A 325 -18.62 -2.93 4.27
C TYR A 325 -19.44 -3.88 5.10
N TYR A 326 -19.39 -5.16 4.78
CA TYR A 326 -19.95 -6.25 5.56
C TYR A 326 -19.06 -7.50 5.46
N SER A 327 -18.85 -8.16 6.59
CA SER A 327 -18.20 -9.47 6.68
C SER A 327 -18.80 -10.27 7.81
N ARG A 328 -18.94 -11.57 7.66
CA ARG A 328 -19.20 -12.48 8.78
C ARG A 328 -17.87 -13.02 9.27
N GLN A 329 -17.72 -13.08 10.60
CA GLN A 329 -16.53 -13.61 11.27
C GLN A 329 -16.95 -14.73 12.22
N SER A 330 -16.17 -15.80 12.29
CA SER A 330 -16.41 -16.94 13.19
C SER A 330 -15.21 -17.13 14.10
N TYR A 331 -15.43 -17.13 15.42
CA TYR A 331 -14.39 -17.23 16.44
C TYR A 331 -14.50 -18.53 17.25
N PRO A 332 -14.14 -19.70 16.68
CA PRO A 332 -14.20 -20.94 17.44
C PRO A 332 -13.04 -20.99 18.45
N GLY A 333 -13.34 -20.84 19.74
CA GLY A 333 -12.37 -20.99 20.82
C GLY A 333 -11.22 -19.98 20.81
N TYR A 334 -11.48 -18.74 20.48
CA TYR A 334 -10.47 -17.69 20.39
C TYR A 334 -9.75 -17.43 21.72
N GLN A 335 -8.43 -17.50 21.73
CA GLN A 335 -7.54 -17.29 22.90
C GLN A 335 -7.89 -18.14 24.15
N GLY A 336 -8.38 -19.38 23.95
CA GLY A 336 -8.77 -20.27 25.03
C GLY A 336 -10.16 -20.01 25.61
N TYR A 337 -10.90 -19.04 25.07
CA TYR A 337 -12.30 -18.81 25.41
C TYR A 337 -13.21 -19.66 24.50
N PRO A 338 -14.02 -20.54 25.04
CA PRO A 338 -14.85 -21.46 24.27
C PRO A 338 -16.10 -20.74 23.76
N VAL A 339 -15.93 -19.76 22.89
CA VAL A 339 -17.07 -19.05 22.31
C VAL A 339 -17.08 -19.27 20.82
N THR A 340 -18.14 -19.93 20.37
CA THR A 340 -18.43 -20.09 18.96
C THR A 340 -19.54 -19.12 18.60
N GLU A 341 -19.23 -17.92 18.26
CA GLU A 341 -20.23 -16.98 17.76
C GLU A 341 -19.86 -16.48 16.40
N HIS A 342 -20.89 -16.40 15.55
CA HIS A 342 -20.80 -15.61 14.32
C HIS A 342 -21.01 -14.14 14.66
N ILE A 343 -20.08 -13.32 14.28
CA ILE A 343 -20.12 -11.88 14.44
C ILE A 343 -20.30 -11.25 13.06
N ASP A 344 -21.35 -10.46 12.90
CA ASP A 344 -21.53 -9.65 11.74
C ASP A 344 -20.72 -8.35 11.90
N ALA A 345 -19.59 -8.28 11.18
CA ALA A 345 -18.75 -7.11 11.06
C ALA A 345 -19.33 -6.17 9.99
N TRP A 346 -19.30 -4.88 10.22
CA TRP A 346 -19.78 -3.90 9.26
C TRP A 346 -19.12 -2.54 9.45
N ALA A 347 -19.07 -1.74 8.38
CA ALA A 347 -18.73 -0.34 8.46
C ALA A 347 -19.55 0.48 7.45
N VAL A 348 -19.78 1.74 7.82
CA VAL A 348 -20.15 2.81 6.89
C VAL A 348 -19.03 3.85 6.93
N THR A 349 -18.59 4.29 5.78
CA THR A 349 -17.49 5.24 5.65
C THR A 349 -17.89 6.43 4.80
N THR A 350 -17.23 7.55 5.03
CA THR A 350 -17.32 8.73 4.19
C THR A 350 -15.92 9.22 3.88
N ASP A 351 -15.69 9.65 2.66
CA ASP A 351 -14.44 10.28 2.25
C ASP A 351 -14.70 11.60 1.50
N PHE A 352 -13.74 12.51 1.60
CA PHE A 352 -13.83 13.77 0.90
C PHE A 352 -12.46 14.34 0.54
N ARG A 353 -12.41 14.99 -0.62
CA ARG A 353 -11.34 15.89 -1.04
C ARG A 353 -11.96 17.19 -1.52
N VAL A 354 -11.63 18.29 -0.85
CA VAL A 354 -12.14 19.63 -1.14
C VAL A 354 -10.99 20.54 -1.53
N PRO A 355 -10.83 20.90 -2.80
CA PRO A 355 -9.88 21.92 -3.21
C PRO A 355 -10.41 23.30 -2.76
N LEU A 356 -9.75 23.91 -1.76
CA LEU A 356 -10.10 25.25 -1.28
C LEU A 356 -9.55 26.34 -2.19
N SER A 357 -8.43 26.05 -2.84
CA SER A 357 -7.82 26.86 -3.90
C SER A 357 -6.77 26.04 -4.66
N HIS A 358 -6.10 26.63 -5.65
CA HIS A 358 -4.99 25.98 -6.34
C HIS A 358 -3.81 25.59 -5.40
N ARG A 359 -3.73 26.20 -4.20
CA ARG A 359 -2.67 25.93 -3.21
C ARG A 359 -3.15 25.12 -2.02
N PHE A 360 -4.41 25.18 -1.67
CA PHE A 360 -4.95 24.62 -0.44
C PHE A 360 -5.97 23.54 -0.73
N GLU A 361 -5.86 22.42 -0.01
CA GLU A 361 -6.72 21.26 -0.13
C GLU A 361 -7.04 20.71 1.26
N LEU A 362 -8.29 20.33 1.47
CA LEU A 362 -8.72 19.58 2.65
C LEU A 362 -9.14 18.18 2.21
N THR A 363 -8.58 17.17 2.85
CA THR A 363 -8.93 15.75 2.62
C THR A 363 -9.25 15.08 3.93
N GLY A 364 -10.06 14.04 3.90
CA GLY A 364 -10.36 13.28 5.10
C GLY A 364 -11.26 12.09 4.85
N GLU A 365 -11.36 11.25 5.87
CA GLU A 365 -12.26 10.11 5.93
C GLU A 365 -12.86 9.98 7.33
N GLY A 366 -14.05 9.43 7.40
CA GLY A 366 -14.71 9.08 8.64
C GLY A 366 -15.39 7.73 8.56
N PHE A 367 -15.49 7.02 9.68
CA PHE A 367 -16.16 5.75 9.73
C PHE A 367 -16.95 5.53 11.02
N ARG A 368 -17.97 4.68 10.91
CA ARG A 368 -18.67 4.04 11.99
C ARG A 368 -18.76 2.54 11.67
N GLY A 369 -18.31 1.68 12.58
CA GLY A 369 -18.31 0.25 12.31
C GLY A 369 -18.33 -0.62 13.55
N ARG A 370 -18.35 -1.94 13.34
CA ARG A 370 -18.32 -3.00 14.35
C ARG A 370 -17.41 -4.12 13.86
N SER A 371 -16.52 -4.61 14.71
CA SER A 371 -15.58 -5.70 14.39
C SER A 371 -14.78 -5.46 13.12
N ILE A 372 -14.13 -4.29 13.05
CA ILE A 372 -13.36 -3.81 11.89
C ILE A 372 -11.86 -3.71 12.20
N GLY A 373 -11.37 -4.52 13.13
CA GLY A 373 -9.97 -4.53 13.54
C GLY A 373 -9.01 -4.94 12.41
N GLY A 374 -9.45 -5.82 11.52
CA GLY A 374 -8.69 -6.19 10.33
C GLY A 374 -8.52 -5.06 9.31
N LEU A 375 -9.36 -4.01 9.40
CA LEU A 375 -9.25 -2.74 8.66
C LEU A 375 -8.49 -1.66 9.45
N GLY A 376 -7.92 -1.98 10.61
CA GLY A 376 -7.25 -1.03 11.49
C GLY A 376 -8.17 -0.32 12.48
N GLY A 377 -9.51 -0.47 12.36
CA GLY A 377 -10.49 0.16 13.25
C GLY A 377 -10.56 -0.50 14.63
N GLY A 378 -11.16 0.19 15.61
CA GLY A 378 -11.20 -0.27 17.00
C GLY A 378 -9.81 -0.44 17.63
N VAL A 379 -8.83 0.35 17.15
CA VAL A 379 -7.42 0.22 17.50
C VAL A 379 -6.92 -1.22 17.28
N TYR A 380 -7.13 -1.74 16.05
CA TYR A 380 -6.82 -3.11 15.62
C TYR A 380 -7.54 -4.23 16.38
N LYS A 381 -8.83 -4.02 16.78
CA LYS A 381 -9.63 -5.05 17.43
C LYS A 381 -10.97 -5.28 16.77
N ASP A 382 -11.28 -6.54 16.52
CA ASP A 382 -12.62 -7.00 16.14
C ASP A 382 -13.47 -7.27 17.36
N ILE A 383 -12.88 -7.90 18.38
CA ILE A 383 -13.55 -8.33 19.60
C ILE A 383 -12.81 -7.89 20.87
N ILE A 384 -13.54 -7.82 21.95
CA ILE A 384 -13.03 -7.72 23.32
C ILE A 384 -13.26 -9.08 23.98
N VAL A 385 -12.27 -9.56 24.70
CA VAL A 385 -12.29 -10.82 25.42
C VAL A 385 -12.23 -10.56 26.93
N GLY A 386 -13.06 -11.24 27.71
CA GLY A 386 -13.13 -11.08 29.13
C GLY A 386 -14.03 -12.17 29.77
N THR A 387 -14.58 -11.86 30.94
CA THR A 387 -15.59 -12.70 31.60
C THR A 387 -16.89 -11.93 31.71
N ASP A 388 -18.00 -12.66 31.59
CA ASP A 388 -19.32 -12.11 31.86
C ASP A 388 -19.41 -11.72 33.35
N PRO A 389 -19.77 -10.48 33.69
CA PRO A 389 -19.76 -9.99 35.07
C PRO A 389 -20.83 -10.66 35.95
N ILE A 390 -21.84 -11.33 35.39
CA ILE A 390 -22.92 -11.99 36.10
C ILE A 390 -22.59 -13.46 36.34
N THR A 391 -22.19 -14.17 35.28
CA THR A 391 -21.97 -15.62 35.32
C THR A 391 -20.53 -15.99 35.67
N GLY A 392 -19.56 -15.07 35.52
CA GLY A 392 -18.13 -15.35 35.60
C GLY A 392 -17.59 -16.22 34.48
N ALA A 393 -18.40 -16.56 33.50
CA ALA A 393 -17.99 -17.39 32.37
C ALA A 393 -17.13 -16.59 31.38
N PRO A 394 -16.15 -17.22 30.68
CA PRO A 394 -15.45 -16.60 29.57
C PRO A 394 -16.41 -16.11 28.48
N ALA A 395 -16.22 -14.90 28.02
CA ALA A 395 -17.07 -14.29 27.01
C ALA A 395 -16.26 -13.39 26.07
N ASN A 396 -16.73 -13.25 24.84
CA ASN A 396 -16.26 -12.25 23.92
C ASN A 396 -17.38 -11.29 23.49
N ARG A 397 -17.00 -10.13 23.00
CA ARG A 397 -17.96 -9.13 22.53
C ARG A 397 -17.40 -8.41 21.32
N ALA A 398 -18.20 -8.28 20.27
CA ALA A 398 -17.90 -7.48 19.11
C ALA A 398 -17.65 -6.01 19.51
N LEU A 399 -16.55 -5.43 19.07
CA LEU A 399 -16.21 -4.03 19.37
C LEU A 399 -16.86 -3.09 18.34
N ASN A 400 -17.66 -2.18 18.83
CA ASN A 400 -18.11 -1.04 18.06
C ASN A 400 -17.05 0.06 18.09
N ALA A 401 -16.82 0.72 16.96
CA ALA A 401 -15.85 1.79 16.83
C ALA A 401 -16.36 2.93 15.96
N ILE A 402 -15.83 4.11 16.22
CA ILE A 402 -16.01 5.31 15.40
C ILE A 402 -14.67 6.03 15.30
N GLY A 403 -14.33 6.50 14.12
CA GLY A 403 -13.08 7.19 13.90
C GLY A 403 -13.09 8.00 12.61
N GLY A 404 -11.97 8.63 12.35
CA GLY A 404 -11.76 9.40 11.15
C GLY A 404 -10.52 10.29 11.27
N TRP A 405 -10.18 10.88 10.15
CA TRP A 405 -9.04 11.78 10.05
C TRP A 405 -9.34 12.92 9.07
N ALA A 406 -8.58 14.00 9.21
CA ALA A 406 -8.56 15.11 8.27
C ALA A 406 -7.13 15.60 8.07
N GLN A 407 -6.82 16.04 6.86
CA GLN A 407 -5.56 16.66 6.47
C GLN A 407 -5.80 17.98 5.75
N PHE A 408 -5.06 18.99 6.16
CA PHE A 408 -4.89 20.23 5.43
C PHE A 408 -3.56 20.21 4.70
N LYS A 409 -3.59 20.37 3.38
CA LYS A 409 -2.41 20.43 2.50
C LYS A 409 -2.24 21.84 1.96
N SER A 410 -1.01 22.35 1.99
CA SER A 410 -0.60 23.64 1.42
C SER A 410 0.54 23.41 0.42
N ARG A 411 0.32 23.78 -0.84
CA ARG A 411 1.33 23.75 -1.91
C ARG A 411 1.88 25.17 -2.09
N PHE A 412 3.07 25.44 -1.56
CA PHE A 412 3.72 26.76 -1.67
C PHE A 412 4.32 26.97 -3.05
N THR A 413 4.99 25.94 -3.57
CA THR A 413 5.56 25.92 -4.92
C THR A 413 5.33 24.54 -5.56
N SER A 414 5.77 24.33 -6.79
CA SER A 414 5.78 23.00 -7.44
C SER A 414 6.64 21.97 -6.70
N SER A 415 7.65 22.44 -5.95
CA SER A 415 8.61 21.59 -5.24
C SER A 415 8.46 21.60 -3.72
N LEU A 416 7.60 22.44 -3.15
CA LEU A 416 7.44 22.59 -1.69
C LEU A 416 5.98 22.53 -1.27
N GLU A 417 5.64 21.54 -0.44
CA GLU A 417 4.34 21.43 0.19
C GLU A 417 4.46 21.19 1.70
N ALA A 418 3.45 21.57 2.46
CA ALA A 418 3.31 21.24 3.86
C ALA A 418 1.95 20.60 4.11
N ASN A 419 1.92 19.62 5.01
CA ASN A 419 0.72 18.90 5.38
C ASN A 419 0.59 18.91 6.92
N ALA A 420 -0.64 19.10 7.40
CA ALA A 420 -1.00 18.92 8.79
C ALA A 420 -2.23 18.01 8.85
N SER A 421 -2.18 16.96 9.65
CA SER A 421 -3.29 16.02 9.78
C SER A 421 -3.51 15.62 11.22
N ILE A 422 -4.75 15.28 11.54
CA ILE A 422 -5.17 14.73 12.82
C ILE A 422 -6.17 13.62 12.59
N GLY A 423 -6.08 12.57 13.41
CA GLY A 423 -7.03 11.48 13.37
C GLY A 423 -7.26 10.86 14.72
N GLN A 424 -8.38 10.15 14.86
CA GLN A 424 -8.73 9.42 16.06
C GLN A 424 -9.53 8.17 15.71
N ASP A 425 -9.22 7.09 16.40
CA ASP A 425 -10.01 5.88 16.47
C ASP A 425 -10.46 5.65 17.90
N ASN A 426 -11.72 5.30 18.09
CA ASN A 426 -12.34 5.17 19.41
C ASN A 426 -13.27 3.97 19.46
N GLY A 427 -12.92 2.95 20.24
CA GLY A 427 -13.82 1.86 20.62
C GLY A 427 -14.87 2.32 21.63
N PHE A 428 -16.08 1.78 21.55
CA PHE A 428 -17.19 2.19 22.40
C PHE A 428 -17.01 1.70 23.84
N ALA A 429 -17.04 2.63 24.79
CA ALA A 429 -16.89 2.36 26.20
C ALA A 429 -17.94 1.36 26.75
N GLY A 430 -19.13 1.32 26.17
CA GLY A 430 -20.18 0.34 26.53
C GLY A 430 -19.77 -1.11 26.31
N ASP A 431 -19.04 -1.38 25.22
CA ASP A 431 -18.56 -2.72 24.92
C ASP A 431 -17.48 -3.17 25.90
N PHE A 432 -16.55 -2.26 26.26
CA PHE A 432 -15.51 -2.54 27.28
C PHE A 432 -16.11 -2.79 28.66
N ARG A 433 -17.15 -2.04 29.06
CA ARG A 433 -17.82 -2.21 30.36
C ARG A 433 -18.74 -3.43 30.46
N ALA A 434 -19.10 -4.00 29.30
CA ALA A 434 -19.96 -5.19 29.29
C ALA A 434 -19.26 -6.47 29.74
N LEU A 435 -17.93 -6.47 29.83
CA LEU A 435 -17.11 -7.58 30.25
C LEU A 435 -16.18 -7.17 31.39
N THR A 436 -15.90 -8.11 32.31
CA THR A 436 -14.80 -7.97 33.26
C THR A 436 -13.49 -8.29 32.52
N LEU A 437 -12.67 -7.28 32.31
CA LEU A 437 -11.38 -7.43 31.60
C LEU A 437 -10.29 -7.89 32.57
N SER A 438 -9.47 -8.86 32.16
CA SER A 438 -8.33 -9.31 32.95
C SER A 438 -7.30 -8.21 33.12
N PRO A 439 -6.78 -7.95 34.33
CA PRO A 439 -5.64 -7.03 34.53
C PRO A 439 -4.36 -7.48 33.82
N THR A 440 -4.26 -8.77 33.51
CA THR A 440 -3.15 -9.40 32.77
C THR A 440 -3.43 -9.55 31.28
N ALA A 441 -4.53 -9.00 30.79
CA ALA A 441 -4.83 -9.00 29.36
C ALA A 441 -3.69 -8.33 28.55
N LEU A 442 -3.47 -8.84 27.35
CA LEU A 442 -2.48 -8.27 26.45
C LEU A 442 -2.74 -6.75 26.26
N PRO A 443 -1.71 -5.91 26.24
CA PRO A 443 -1.87 -4.46 26.14
C PRO A 443 -2.77 -4.02 24.96
N GLY A 444 -2.74 -4.75 23.85
CA GLY A 444 -3.62 -4.53 22.70
C GLY A 444 -5.11 -4.65 23.05
N GLN A 445 -5.52 -5.59 23.90
CA GLN A 445 -6.90 -5.78 24.31
C GLN A 445 -7.45 -4.63 25.16
N LEU A 446 -6.59 -3.96 25.91
CA LEU A 446 -6.96 -2.86 26.79
C LEU A 446 -6.99 -1.48 26.11
N ARG A 447 -6.44 -1.34 24.89
CA ARG A 447 -6.47 -0.06 24.16
C ARG A 447 -7.90 0.27 23.77
N ALA A 448 -8.39 1.43 24.17
CA ALA A 448 -9.76 1.86 23.89
C ALA A 448 -9.83 2.95 22.84
N ARG A 449 -8.80 3.78 22.75
CA ARG A 449 -8.74 4.90 21.80
C ARG A 449 -7.29 5.20 21.45
N ASN A 450 -7.07 5.59 20.21
CA ASN A 450 -5.81 6.15 19.75
C ASN A 450 -6.06 7.45 18.99
N ARG A 451 -5.22 8.45 19.23
CA ARG A 451 -5.25 9.74 18.53
C ARG A 451 -3.85 10.05 18.05
N MET A 452 -3.74 10.66 16.90
CA MET A 452 -2.46 11.08 16.35
C MET A 452 -2.61 12.42 15.64
N ALA A 453 -1.64 13.31 15.85
CA ALA A 453 -1.47 14.54 15.08
C ALA A 453 -0.13 14.44 14.33
N VAL A 454 -0.13 14.86 13.07
CA VAL A 454 1.04 14.78 12.18
C VAL A 454 1.23 16.12 11.47
N ALA A 455 2.47 16.56 11.36
CA ALA A 455 2.85 17.69 10.53
C ALA A 455 4.12 17.36 9.76
N ASN A 456 4.12 17.59 8.46
CA ASN A 456 5.31 17.41 7.63
C ASN A 456 5.47 18.51 6.59
N VAL A 457 6.70 18.64 6.13
CA VAL A 457 7.07 19.43 4.95
C VAL A 457 7.71 18.48 3.96
N ILE A 458 7.31 18.58 2.69
CA ILE A 458 7.88 17.77 1.62
C ILE A 458 8.53 18.72 0.63
N TYR A 459 9.84 18.56 0.45
CA TYR A 459 10.63 19.32 -0.50
C TYR A 459 11.20 18.39 -1.57
N ARG A 460 10.89 18.71 -2.84
CA ARG A 460 11.38 17.99 -4.02
C ARG A 460 12.27 18.90 -4.82
N PRO A 461 13.57 19.01 -4.49
CA PRO A 461 14.51 19.85 -5.24
C PRO A 461 14.66 19.42 -6.71
N LYS A 462 14.42 18.15 -6.96
CA LYS A 462 14.31 17.52 -8.27
C LYS A 462 13.15 16.52 -8.23
N THR A 463 12.59 16.17 -9.38
CA THR A 463 11.44 15.25 -9.51
C THR A 463 11.68 13.89 -8.82
N TYR A 464 12.92 13.44 -8.81
CA TYR A 464 13.32 12.14 -8.26
C TYR A 464 13.86 12.19 -6.82
N LEU A 465 14.15 13.40 -6.26
CA LEU A 465 14.72 13.55 -4.92
C LEU A 465 13.68 14.14 -3.95
N ILE A 466 13.52 13.50 -2.81
CA ILE A 466 12.54 13.86 -1.79
C ILE A 466 13.26 14.06 -0.47
N LEU A 467 12.94 15.17 0.21
CA LEU A 467 13.34 15.47 1.58
C LEU A 467 12.08 15.80 2.36
N SER A 468 11.81 15.07 3.45
CA SER A 468 10.58 15.26 4.23
C SER A 468 10.84 15.11 5.72
N PRO A 469 11.04 16.22 6.47
CA PRO A 469 10.91 16.23 7.92
C PRO A 469 9.43 16.07 8.32
N GLU A 470 9.18 15.22 9.31
CA GLU A 470 7.85 14.95 9.87
C GLU A 470 7.92 14.90 11.40
N TYR A 471 6.91 15.47 12.03
CA TYR A 471 6.62 15.33 13.45
C TYR A 471 5.27 14.64 13.64
N ARG A 472 5.25 13.64 14.54
CA ARG A 472 4.03 12.94 14.96
C ARG A 472 3.92 12.97 16.47
N HIS A 473 2.70 13.22 16.96
CA HIS A 473 2.35 13.13 18.37
C HIS A 473 1.21 12.14 18.53
N ILE A 474 1.42 11.12 19.37
CA ILE A 474 0.51 9.98 19.54
C ILE A 474 0.03 9.92 20.97
N TRP A 475 -1.29 9.83 21.15
CA TRP A 475 -1.93 9.58 22.45
C TRP A 475 -2.68 8.26 22.40
N THR A 476 -2.27 7.28 23.20
CA THR A 476 -2.95 6.00 23.32
C THR A 476 -3.61 5.86 24.68
N TYR A 477 -4.89 5.61 24.68
CA TYR A 477 -5.72 5.47 25.87
C TYR A 477 -6.10 4.01 26.07
N SER A 478 -5.83 3.48 27.26
CA SER A 478 -6.21 2.15 27.66
C SER A 478 -7.33 2.21 28.70
N VAL A 479 -8.11 1.11 28.81
CA VAL A 479 -9.14 0.98 29.83
C VAL A 479 -8.49 1.00 31.22
N ASN A 480 -9.04 1.82 32.13
CA ASN A 480 -8.61 1.92 33.54
C ASN A 480 -7.12 2.22 33.73
N ALA A 481 -6.48 2.91 32.80
CA ALA A 481 -5.09 3.30 32.89
C ALA A 481 -4.87 4.74 32.38
N PRO A 482 -3.80 5.43 32.83
CA PRO A 482 -3.39 6.70 32.23
C PRO A 482 -3.09 6.53 30.74
N SER A 483 -3.26 7.63 30.00
CA SER A 483 -2.85 7.65 28.58
C SER A 483 -1.33 7.59 28.46
N ASN A 484 -0.88 6.86 27.45
CA ASN A 484 0.52 6.89 27.02
C ASN A 484 0.71 7.95 25.92
N VAL A 485 1.86 8.57 25.89
CA VAL A 485 2.20 9.62 24.92
C VAL A 485 3.53 9.28 24.26
N LEU A 486 3.64 9.59 22.97
CA LEU A 486 4.83 9.38 22.19
C LEU A 486 5.02 10.52 21.18
N ASP A 487 6.19 11.15 21.21
CA ASP A 487 6.64 12.09 20.18
C ASP A 487 7.59 11.39 19.21
N VAL A 488 7.35 11.55 17.92
CA VAL A 488 8.18 10.97 16.86
C VAL A 488 8.64 12.06 15.92
N PHE A 489 9.94 12.17 15.73
CA PHE A 489 10.56 13.03 14.74
C PHE A 489 11.20 12.14 13.68
N THR A 490 10.84 12.33 12.41
CA THR A 490 11.39 11.56 11.29
C THR A 490 11.92 12.49 10.23
N LEU A 491 13.10 12.18 9.69
CA LEU A 491 13.61 12.78 8.46
C LEU A 491 13.64 11.69 7.38
N SER A 492 12.80 11.87 6.39
CA SER A 492 12.74 10.97 5.22
C SER A 492 13.55 11.55 4.06
N ILE A 493 14.44 10.73 3.50
CA ILE A 493 15.20 11.04 2.28
C ILE A 493 14.88 9.97 1.26
N GLY A 494 14.26 10.37 0.15
CA GLY A 494 13.79 9.45 -0.88
C GLY A 494 14.41 9.71 -2.23
N TYR A 495 14.67 8.63 -2.97
CA TYR A 495 15.04 8.67 -4.38
C TYR A 495 14.04 7.83 -5.16
N GLN A 496 13.27 8.49 -6.04
CA GLN A 496 12.26 7.85 -6.90
C GLN A 496 12.86 7.62 -8.31
N PHE A 497 12.65 6.45 -8.88
CA PHE A 497 13.14 6.06 -10.21
C PHE A 497 12.08 5.29 -10.99
#